data_ddfe71a8a59487e5b19a12e0240c78b2
#
_entry.id   ddfe71a8a59487e5b19a12e0240c78b2
#
_cell.length_a   1.000
_cell.length_b   1.000
_cell.length_c   1.000
_cell.angle_alpha   90.00
_cell.angle_beta   90.00
_cell.angle_gamma   90.00
#
_symmetry.space_group_name_H-M   'P 1'
#
loop_
_entity.id
_entity.type
_entity.pdbx_description
1 polymer ?
#
loop_
_entity_poly.entity_id
_entity_poly.type
_entity_poly.pdbx_seq_one_letter_code
_entity_poly.pdbx_strand_id
1 'polypeptide(L)'
;MTEKPSSDGASSLTAAPRDFDGLYKALLEAHPRDALRVFCGVQLDDRAVILDGPTEQPRQRSRQCDKVFVVPPDDGGPTDIFHFEIQVQRTEDFQERMVSYWASLALKFRRSDHRIHQVVLWPLGGGYPGRFRRDQARLDYRSVNVPDDVDSRVLLTCPLAPLALWSQKPPADLVERVADRIATTDAIEEQLVQIELGMLVGGSLAPKVLEALRRRGMHDVLEQTESGREIARRNREQGLVQGLERGHVDGMRTLLRATFGDFADLDDLARQLADRDHDGNIRRIVAGATLAELRS
;
A
#
# COMPACT_ATOMS: atom_id res chain seq x y z
N MET A 1 22.45 -44.88 -10.57
CA MET A 1 23.01 -43.59 -10.06
C MET A 1 22.82 -42.58 -11.17
N THR A 2 21.75 -41.81 -11.10
CA THR A 2 21.44 -40.73 -12.05
C THR A 2 21.24 -39.48 -11.21
N GLU A 3 22.23 -38.61 -11.30
CA GLU A 3 22.23 -37.30 -10.66
C GLU A 3 21.16 -36.40 -11.31
N LYS A 4 20.37 -35.77 -10.44
CA LYS A 4 19.37 -34.80 -10.80
C LYS A 4 20.04 -33.41 -10.71
N PRO A 5 19.92 -32.52 -11.72
CA PRO A 5 20.50 -31.20 -11.60
C PRO A 5 19.69 -30.35 -10.62
N SER A 6 20.40 -29.68 -9.70
CA SER A 6 19.89 -28.68 -8.78
C SER A 6 19.35 -27.49 -9.56
N SER A 7 18.08 -27.19 -9.38
CA SER A 7 17.49 -25.91 -9.79
C SER A 7 17.90 -24.85 -8.76
N ASP A 8 18.82 -24.00 -9.14
CA ASP A 8 19.18 -22.79 -8.38
C ASP A 8 17.97 -21.89 -8.18
N GLY A 9 17.74 -21.59 -6.91
CA GLY A 9 16.63 -20.80 -6.44
C GLY A 9 16.72 -19.35 -6.91
N ALA A 10 15.72 -18.94 -7.63
CA ALA A 10 15.37 -17.54 -7.72
C ALA A 10 15.05 -17.04 -6.30
N SER A 11 15.99 -16.34 -5.69
CA SER A 11 15.79 -15.61 -4.43
C SER A 11 14.73 -14.56 -4.69
N SER A 12 13.47 -14.88 -4.39
CA SER A 12 12.43 -13.87 -4.27
C SER A 12 12.81 -13.00 -3.07
N LEU A 13 13.33 -11.81 -3.34
CA LEU A 13 13.42 -10.74 -2.37
C LEU A 13 11.98 -10.44 -1.91
N THR A 14 11.56 -11.11 -0.84
CA THR A 14 10.36 -10.76 -0.09
C THR A 14 10.59 -9.35 0.43
N ALA A 15 9.92 -8.38 -0.19
CA ALA A 15 9.79 -7.06 0.38
C ALA A 15 9.33 -7.23 1.83
N ALA A 16 9.95 -6.48 2.76
CA ALA A 16 9.52 -6.46 4.15
C ALA A 16 7.99 -6.29 4.20
N PRO A 17 7.29 -7.02 5.08
CA PRO A 17 5.85 -6.91 5.19
C PRO A 17 5.50 -5.44 5.43
N ARG A 18 4.81 -4.82 4.48
CA ARG A 18 4.35 -3.44 4.60
C ARG A 18 3.41 -3.36 5.79
N ASP A 19 3.62 -2.38 6.64
CA ASP A 19 2.82 -2.19 7.86
C ASP A 19 1.44 -1.61 7.54
N PHE A 20 0.57 -2.45 7.00
CA PHE A 20 -0.83 -2.11 6.75
C PHE A 20 -1.53 -1.58 7.99
N ASP A 21 -1.32 -2.29 9.08
CA ASP A 21 -1.97 -2.02 10.35
C ASP A 21 -1.59 -0.64 10.88
N GLY A 22 -0.28 -0.34 10.91
CA GLY A 22 0.22 0.96 11.35
C GLY A 22 -0.27 2.12 10.48
N LEU A 23 -0.30 1.96 9.16
CA LEU A 23 -0.78 3.01 8.26
C LEU A 23 -2.28 3.26 8.39
N TYR A 24 -3.10 2.21 8.54
CA TYR A 24 -4.53 2.38 8.81
C TYR A 24 -4.79 3.06 10.15
N LYS A 25 -4.09 2.62 11.21
CA LYS A 25 -4.17 3.26 12.52
C LYS A 25 -3.84 4.75 12.45
N ALA A 26 -2.72 5.10 11.82
CA ALA A 26 -2.30 6.48 11.63
C ALA A 26 -3.36 7.29 10.87
N LEU A 27 -3.97 6.73 9.82
CA LEU A 27 -5.03 7.39 9.07
C LEU A 27 -6.29 7.61 9.91
N LEU A 28 -6.73 6.60 10.68
CA LEU A 28 -7.88 6.71 11.56
C LEU A 28 -7.63 7.72 12.69
N GLU A 29 -6.41 7.74 13.24
CA GLU A 29 -5.99 8.68 14.28
C GLU A 29 -6.00 10.12 13.80
N ALA A 30 -5.50 10.37 12.59
CA ALA A 30 -5.50 11.69 12.00
C ALA A 30 -6.92 12.19 11.66
N HIS A 31 -7.85 11.27 11.31
CA HIS A 31 -9.19 11.63 10.81
C HIS A 31 -10.33 10.90 11.53
N PRO A 32 -10.44 10.99 12.86
CA PRO A 32 -11.38 10.18 13.63
C PRO A 32 -12.85 10.50 13.31
N ARG A 33 -13.17 11.76 13.05
CA ARG A 33 -14.53 12.19 12.68
C ARG A 33 -15.00 11.58 11.37
N ASP A 34 -14.13 11.55 10.37
CA ASP A 34 -14.42 10.94 9.08
C ASP A 34 -14.52 9.41 9.19
N ALA A 35 -13.67 8.79 9.99
CA ALA A 35 -13.74 7.36 10.28
C ALA A 35 -15.09 6.97 10.89
N LEU A 36 -15.56 7.71 11.90
CA LEU A 36 -16.85 7.49 12.52
C LEU A 36 -18.01 7.71 11.55
N ARG A 37 -17.94 8.76 10.72
CA ARG A 37 -18.95 9.04 9.71
C ARG A 37 -19.02 7.94 8.65
N VAL A 38 -17.88 7.56 8.07
CA VAL A 38 -17.81 6.63 6.92
C VAL A 38 -18.08 5.19 7.36
N PHE A 39 -17.43 4.75 8.41
CA PHE A 39 -17.46 3.32 8.80
C PHE A 39 -18.54 3.00 9.83
N CYS A 40 -18.94 3.94 10.67
CA CYS A 40 -19.98 3.74 11.68
C CYS A 40 -21.32 4.35 11.28
N GLY A 41 -21.36 5.26 10.29
CA GLY A 41 -22.56 5.99 9.89
C GLY A 41 -22.99 7.04 10.93
N VAL A 42 -22.07 7.45 11.81
CA VAL A 42 -22.33 8.44 12.86
C VAL A 42 -22.14 9.84 12.29
N GLN A 43 -23.13 10.70 12.48
CA GLN A 43 -23.02 12.13 12.21
C GLN A 43 -22.76 12.83 13.53
N LEU A 44 -21.56 13.39 13.67
CA LEU A 44 -21.18 14.16 14.85
C LEU A 44 -21.35 15.66 14.56
N ASP A 45 -21.86 16.37 15.53
CA ASP A 45 -21.84 17.84 15.52
C ASP A 45 -20.39 18.34 15.47
N ASP A 46 -20.14 19.51 14.86
CA ASP A 46 -18.79 20.07 14.73
C ASP A 46 -18.10 20.32 16.08
N ARG A 47 -18.90 20.52 17.15
CA ARG A 47 -18.42 20.72 18.52
C ARG A 47 -18.19 19.41 19.27
N ALA A 48 -18.63 18.26 18.74
CA ALA A 48 -18.45 16.97 19.41
C ALA A 48 -16.97 16.66 19.63
N VAL A 49 -16.63 16.34 20.87
CA VAL A 49 -15.28 15.97 21.27
C VAL A 49 -15.09 14.47 21.02
N ILE A 50 -13.98 14.14 20.37
CA ILE A 50 -13.55 12.75 20.18
C ILE A 50 -12.27 12.59 20.99
N LEU A 51 -12.27 11.67 21.93
CA LEU A 51 -11.13 11.38 22.79
C LEU A 51 -10.54 10.01 22.44
N ASP A 52 -9.23 9.88 22.56
CA ASP A 52 -8.60 8.57 22.48
C ASP A 52 -9.00 7.70 23.64
N GLY A 53 -9.38 6.46 23.33
CA GLY A 53 -9.71 5.45 24.31
C GLY A 53 -8.52 4.51 24.57
N PRO A 54 -8.61 3.68 25.62
CA PRO A 54 -7.58 2.72 25.96
C PRO A 54 -7.53 1.58 24.95
N THR A 55 -6.36 1.35 24.38
CA THR A 55 -6.09 0.23 23.46
C THR A 55 -5.48 -0.98 24.15
N GLU A 56 -5.01 -0.86 25.40
CA GLU A 56 -4.37 -1.95 26.14
C GLU A 56 -5.34 -2.78 26.95
N GLN A 57 -5.12 -4.11 26.97
CA GLN A 57 -5.87 -5.04 27.82
C GLN A 57 -5.13 -5.30 29.15
N PRO A 58 -5.78 -5.16 30.32
CA PRO A 58 -5.21 -5.56 31.59
C PRO A 58 -5.11 -7.10 31.65
N ARG A 59 -3.89 -7.65 31.78
CA ARG A 59 -3.59 -9.04 32.15
C ARG A 59 -3.56 -10.15 31.10
N GLN A 60 -3.62 -9.91 29.80
CA GLN A 60 -3.23 -10.93 28.83
C GLN A 60 -2.04 -10.45 28.00
N ARG A 61 -1.06 -11.36 27.72
CA ARG A 61 0.13 -11.06 26.95
C ARG A 61 -0.26 -10.33 25.66
N SER A 62 0.08 -9.05 25.55
CA SER A 62 0.12 -8.19 24.38
C SER A 62 -0.97 -8.36 23.31
N ARG A 63 -2.26 -8.40 23.69
CA ARG A 63 -3.34 -8.19 22.74
C ARG A 63 -3.84 -6.77 22.93
N GLN A 64 -3.39 -5.89 22.10
CA GLN A 64 -3.79 -4.48 22.06
C GLN A 64 -4.93 -4.35 21.06
N CYS A 65 -5.99 -3.60 21.42
CA CYS A 65 -7.00 -3.15 20.44
C CYS A 65 -6.34 -2.21 19.44
N ASP A 66 -6.79 -2.24 18.18
CA ASP A 66 -6.16 -1.39 17.17
C ASP A 66 -6.42 0.09 17.45
N LYS A 67 -7.66 0.50 17.60
CA LYS A 67 -8.01 1.88 17.97
C LYS A 67 -9.31 1.96 18.75
N VAL A 68 -9.36 2.83 19.74
CA VAL A 68 -10.58 3.12 20.52
C VAL A 68 -10.81 4.62 20.57
N PHE A 69 -11.99 5.06 20.14
CA PHE A 69 -12.44 6.44 20.29
C PHE A 69 -13.52 6.54 21.36
N VAL A 70 -13.47 7.58 22.14
CA VAL A 70 -14.44 7.93 23.18
C VAL A 70 -15.16 9.21 22.76
N VAL A 71 -16.48 9.12 22.60
CA VAL A 71 -17.31 10.24 22.15
C VAL A 71 -18.33 10.56 23.25
N PRO A 72 -18.04 11.57 24.10
CA PRO A 72 -19.00 12.04 25.09
C PRO A 72 -20.23 12.63 24.40
N PRO A 73 -21.42 12.45 24.96
CA PRO A 73 -22.65 13.04 24.43
C PRO A 73 -22.72 14.56 24.73
N ASP A 74 -23.37 15.29 23.87
CA ASP A 74 -23.62 16.72 24.06
C ASP A 74 -24.77 17.00 25.07
N ASP A 75 -25.65 16.02 25.31
CA ASP A 75 -26.89 16.13 26.07
C ASP A 75 -26.89 15.44 27.45
N GLY A 76 -25.72 14.97 27.91
CA GLY A 76 -25.58 14.25 29.17
C GLY A 76 -26.08 12.79 29.14
N GLY A 77 -26.29 12.22 27.95
CA GLY A 77 -26.56 10.82 27.73
C GLY A 77 -25.33 9.91 27.97
N PRO A 78 -25.39 8.63 27.62
CA PRO A 78 -24.25 7.72 27.74
C PRO A 78 -23.17 8.06 26.69
N THR A 79 -21.92 7.96 27.10
CA THR A 79 -20.73 8.12 26.24
C THR A 79 -20.62 6.94 25.25
N ASP A 80 -20.39 7.21 23.98
CA ASP A 80 -20.16 6.19 22.96
C ASP A 80 -18.67 5.81 22.89
N ILE A 81 -18.39 4.51 22.95
CA ILE A 81 -17.05 3.92 22.83
C ILE A 81 -17.00 3.18 21.50
N PHE A 82 -16.22 3.67 20.57
CA PHE A 82 -16.01 3.03 19.25
C PHE A 82 -14.67 2.30 19.24
N HIS A 83 -14.72 0.98 19.17
CA HIS A 83 -13.56 0.12 19.00
C HIS A 83 -13.43 -0.26 17.53
N PHE A 84 -12.32 0.13 16.91
CA PHE A 84 -11.94 -0.26 15.55
C PHE A 84 -10.91 -1.38 15.60
N GLU A 85 -11.08 -2.39 14.77
CA GLU A 85 -10.12 -3.46 14.52
C GLU A 85 -9.88 -3.58 13.02
N ILE A 86 -8.62 -3.65 12.59
CA ILE A 86 -8.23 -3.73 11.18
C ILE A 86 -7.72 -5.14 10.90
N GLN A 87 -8.37 -5.85 9.97
CA GLN A 87 -8.03 -7.23 9.65
C GLN A 87 -7.78 -7.42 8.16
N VAL A 88 -6.55 -7.79 7.82
CA VAL A 88 -6.15 -8.07 6.43
C VAL A 88 -6.55 -9.48 6.01
N GLN A 89 -6.53 -10.43 6.96
CA GLN A 89 -6.84 -11.84 6.72
C GLN A 89 -7.71 -12.41 7.84
N ARG A 90 -8.53 -13.41 7.50
CA ARG A 90 -9.24 -14.19 8.51
C ARG A 90 -8.26 -15.06 9.30
N THR A 91 -8.39 -15.04 10.63
CA THR A 91 -7.72 -15.96 11.54
C THR A 91 -8.77 -16.73 12.34
N GLU A 92 -8.49 -17.97 12.71
CA GLU A 92 -9.46 -18.83 13.41
C GLU A 92 -9.91 -18.26 14.74
N ASP A 93 -9.00 -17.58 15.45
CA ASP A 93 -9.25 -17.00 16.79
C ASP A 93 -9.82 -15.56 16.74
N PHE A 94 -10.06 -15.01 15.54
CA PHE A 94 -10.44 -13.61 15.39
C PHE A 94 -11.74 -13.28 16.15
N GLN A 95 -12.74 -14.12 16.00
CA GLN A 95 -14.06 -13.86 16.60
C GLN A 95 -14.00 -13.93 18.14
N GLU A 96 -13.21 -14.85 18.71
CA GLU A 96 -12.96 -14.94 20.14
C GLU A 96 -12.17 -13.72 20.65
N ARG A 97 -11.26 -13.19 19.85
CA ARG A 97 -10.57 -11.93 20.18
C ARG A 97 -11.56 -10.78 20.30
N MET A 98 -12.50 -10.64 19.37
CA MET A 98 -13.54 -9.61 19.43
C MET A 98 -14.36 -9.68 20.71
N VAL A 99 -14.71 -10.89 21.17
CA VAL A 99 -15.37 -11.10 22.47
C VAL A 99 -14.49 -10.65 23.63
N SER A 100 -13.20 -11.02 23.60
CA SER A 100 -12.22 -10.62 24.62
C SER A 100 -12.05 -9.10 24.70
N TYR A 101 -11.96 -8.44 23.55
CA TYR A 101 -11.87 -6.97 23.47
C TYR A 101 -13.12 -6.31 24.03
N TRP A 102 -14.31 -6.80 23.64
CA TRP A 102 -15.56 -6.29 24.18
C TRP A 102 -15.61 -6.45 25.70
N ALA A 103 -15.25 -7.63 26.22
CA ALA A 103 -15.26 -7.89 27.67
C ALA A 103 -14.32 -6.93 28.42
N SER A 104 -13.12 -6.69 27.87
CA SER A 104 -12.15 -5.76 28.46
C SER A 104 -12.66 -4.32 28.50
N LEU A 105 -13.28 -3.87 27.41
CA LEU A 105 -13.89 -2.54 27.35
C LEU A 105 -15.09 -2.45 28.29
N ALA A 106 -15.95 -3.50 28.36
CA ALA A 106 -17.11 -3.53 29.24
C ALA A 106 -16.73 -3.51 30.74
N LEU A 107 -15.57 -4.06 31.10
CA LEU A 107 -15.03 -3.96 32.45
C LEU A 107 -14.51 -2.56 32.78
N LYS A 108 -13.99 -1.86 31.79
CA LYS A 108 -13.42 -0.52 31.96
C LYS A 108 -14.50 0.57 31.92
N PHE A 109 -15.49 0.42 31.03
CA PHE A 109 -16.55 1.37 30.80
C PHE A 109 -17.87 0.85 31.37
N ARG A 110 -18.43 1.51 32.39
CA ARG A 110 -19.67 1.07 33.08
C ARG A 110 -20.87 1.15 32.13
N ARG A 111 -21.71 0.14 32.13
CA ARG A 111 -22.91 0.01 31.28
C ARG A 111 -23.91 1.18 31.47
N SER A 112 -24.02 1.75 32.67
CA SER A 112 -24.92 2.87 32.95
C SER A 112 -24.57 4.11 32.16
N ASP A 113 -23.26 4.32 31.89
CA ASP A 113 -22.72 5.61 31.41
C ASP A 113 -22.08 5.50 30.02
N HIS A 114 -22.00 4.26 29.45
CA HIS A 114 -21.28 4.01 28.19
C HIS A 114 -21.99 3.01 27.29
N ARG A 115 -21.88 3.22 25.98
CA ARG A 115 -22.27 2.26 24.92
C ARG A 115 -21.04 1.86 24.13
N ILE A 116 -20.83 0.55 23.91
CA ILE A 116 -19.67 0.02 23.18
C ILE A 116 -20.10 -0.41 21.79
N HIS A 117 -19.46 0.14 20.78
CA HIS A 117 -19.63 -0.17 19.37
C HIS A 117 -18.33 -0.78 18.84
N GLN A 118 -18.39 -2.02 18.33
CA GLN A 118 -17.22 -2.64 17.69
C GLN A 118 -17.38 -2.60 16.18
N VAL A 119 -16.32 -2.18 15.49
CA VAL A 119 -16.25 -2.07 14.04
C VAL A 119 -15.00 -2.79 13.57
N VAL A 120 -15.15 -3.73 12.65
CA VAL A 120 -14.05 -4.44 12.02
C VAL A 120 -13.94 -3.97 10.59
N LEU A 121 -12.76 -3.47 10.21
CA LEU A 121 -12.45 -3.07 8.84
C LEU A 121 -11.68 -4.20 8.15
N TRP A 122 -12.15 -4.59 6.99
CA TRP A 122 -11.52 -5.55 6.09
C TRP A 122 -11.03 -4.81 4.84
N PRO A 123 -9.80 -4.30 4.84
CA PRO A 123 -9.29 -3.50 3.73
C PRO A 123 -9.31 -4.24 2.40
N LEU A 124 -9.04 -5.54 2.41
CA LEU A 124 -9.01 -6.41 1.23
C LEU A 124 -10.36 -7.09 0.94
N GLY A 125 -11.38 -6.81 1.72
CA GLY A 125 -12.65 -7.53 1.66
C GLY A 125 -12.57 -8.94 2.26
N GLY A 126 -13.61 -9.74 2.03
CA GLY A 126 -13.64 -11.15 2.43
C GLY A 126 -13.75 -11.39 3.95
N GLY A 127 -14.21 -10.40 4.71
CA GLY A 127 -14.35 -10.48 6.17
C GLY A 127 -15.36 -11.51 6.68
N TYR A 128 -15.36 -11.70 7.99
CA TYR A 128 -16.39 -12.46 8.66
C TYR A 128 -17.72 -11.70 8.69
N PRO A 129 -18.87 -12.39 8.72
CA PRO A 129 -20.14 -11.77 9.12
C PRO A 129 -19.99 -11.11 10.50
N GLY A 130 -20.58 -9.95 10.71
CA GLY A 130 -20.50 -9.18 11.95
C GLY A 130 -21.19 -9.85 13.13
N ARG A 131 -20.99 -11.15 13.32
CA ARG A 131 -21.67 -11.96 14.34
C ARG A 131 -20.80 -13.11 14.80
N PHE A 132 -20.57 -13.17 16.10
CA PHE A 132 -20.02 -14.31 16.81
C PHE A 132 -21.14 -15.07 17.53
N ARG A 133 -21.13 -16.39 17.43
CA ARG A 133 -21.98 -17.28 18.21
C ARG A 133 -21.20 -18.52 18.60
N ARG A 134 -21.16 -18.80 19.89
CA ARG A 134 -20.58 -20.02 20.44
C ARG A 134 -21.30 -20.35 21.75
N ASP A 135 -21.87 -21.53 21.82
CA ASP A 135 -22.66 -22.00 22.98
C ASP A 135 -23.75 -20.97 23.32
N GLN A 136 -23.70 -20.40 24.52
CA GLN A 136 -24.63 -19.37 24.99
C GLN A 136 -24.16 -17.94 24.72
N ALA A 137 -22.91 -17.75 24.21
CA ALA A 137 -22.35 -16.45 23.94
C ALA A 137 -22.74 -15.96 22.52
N ARG A 138 -23.18 -14.72 22.47
CA ARG A 138 -23.43 -14.01 21.21
C ARG A 138 -22.87 -12.61 21.32
N LEU A 139 -22.18 -12.20 20.24
CA LEU A 139 -21.69 -10.84 20.04
C LEU A 139 -22.00 -10.42 18.61
N ASP A 140 -22.72 -9.33 18.45
CA ASP A 140 -22.91 -8.68 17.14
C ASP A 140 -21.99 -7.46 17.06
N TYR A 141 -21.27 -7.30 15.94
CA TYR A 141 -20.37 -6.18 15.66
C TYR A 141 -20.53 -5.74 14.21
N ARG A 142 -20.14 -4.51 13.89
CA ARG A 142 -20.16 -4.02 12.52
C ARG A 142 -18.94 -4.56 11.77
N SER A 143 -19.18 -5.33 10.72
CA SER A 143 -18.13 -5.81 9.80
C SER A 143 -18.24 -5.02 8.50
N VAL A 144 -17.14 -4.41 8.07
CA VAL A 144 -17.07 -3.53 6.89
C VAL A 144 -16.02 -4.08 5.94
N ASN A 145 -16.45 -4.64 4.82
CA ASN A 145 -15.56 -4.96 3.70
C ASN A 145 -15.37 -3.67 2.88
N VAL A 146 -14.23 -2.99 3.08
CA VAL A 146 -14.02 -1.65 2.52
C VAL A 146 -14.26 -1.59 1.01
N PRO A 147 -13.80 -2.55 0.17
CA PRO A 147 -14.03 -2.51 -1.28
C PRO A 147 -15.50 -2.60 -1.70
N ASP A 148 -16.35 -3.28 -0.91
CA ASP A 148 -17.72 -3.63 -1.28
C ASP A 148 -18.75 -2.76 -0.56
N ASP A 149 -18.52 -2.47 0.73
CA ASP A 149 -19.52 -1.87 1.62
C ASP A 149 -19.41 -0.34 1.71
N VAL A 150 -18.27 0.24 1.25
CA VAL A 150 -18.06 1.68 1.33
C VAL A 150 -18.10 2.30 -0.07
N ASP A 151 -19.00 3.27 -0.26
CA ASP A 151 -19.05 4.01 -1.51
C ASP A 151 -17.79 4.84 -1.70
N SER A 152 -17.05 4.56 -2.78
CA SER A 152 -15.84 5.30 -3.14
C SER A 152 -16.06 6.81 -3.24
N ARG A 153 -17.27 7.24 -3.63
CA ARG A 153 -17.62 8.67 -3.71
C ARG A 153 -17.57 9.33 -2.35
N VAL A 154 -18.01 8.62 -1.31
CA VAL A 154 -17.96 9.12 0.08
C VAL A 154 -16.51 9.23 0.56
N LEU A 155 -15.69 8.20 0.30
CA LEU A 155 -14.26 8.24 0.62
C LEU A 155 -13.55 9.42 -0.04
N LEU A 156 -13.84 9.68 -1.31
CA LEU A 156 -13.23 10.77 -2.09
C LEU A 156 -13.62 12.18 -1.62
N THR A 157 -14.57 12.33 -0.70
CA THR A 157 -14.91 13.64 -0.10
C THR A 157 -14.10 13.99 1.14
N CYS A 158 -13.28 13.07 1.66
CA CYS A 158 -12.57 13.23 2.93
C CYS A 158 -11.14 12.66 2.86
N PRO A 159 -10.30 12.88 3.88
CA PRO A 159 -8.94 12.37 3.94
C PRO A 159 -8.77 10.86 3.86
N LEU A 160 -9.87 10.08 3.95
CA LEU A 160 -9.86 8.63 3.74
C LEU A 160 -9.85 8.23 2.24
N ALA A 161 -9.69 9.19 1.33
CA ALA A 161 -9.70 8.99 -0.12
C ALA A 161 -8.77 7.88 -0.64
N PRO A 162 -7.56 7.64 -0.08
CA PRO A 162 -6.71 6.54 -0.52
C PRO A 162 -7.38 5.16 -0.46
N LEU A 163 -8.32 4.95 0.48
CA LEU A 163 -9.06 3.69 0.62
C LEU A 163 -10.00 3.42 -0.56
N ALA A 164 -10.36 4.46 -1.32
CA ALA A 164 -11.19 4.31 -2.52
C ALA A 164 -10.50 3.55 -3.66
N LEU A 165 -9.15 3.46 -3.64
CA LEU A 165 -8.38 2.75 -4.66
C LEU A 165 -8.70 1.25 -4.74
N TRP A 166 -9.32 0.69 -3.71
CA TRP A 166 -9.73 -0.71 -3.66
C TRP A 166 -11.21 -0.94 -3.94
N SER A 167 -11.96 0.13 -4.22
CA SER A 167 -13.39 0.00 -4.54
C SER A 167 -13.63 -0.92 -5.74
N GLN A 168 -14.62 -1.79 -5.64
CA GLN A 168 -15.06 -2.65 -6.74
C GLN A 168 -15.74 -1.85 -7.88
N LYS A 169 -16.23 -0.65 -7.57
CA LYS A 169 -16.92 0.22 -8.52
C LYS A 169 -16.33 1.63 -8.51
N PRO A 170 -15.06 1.77 -8.95
CA PRO A 170 -14.40 3.06 -8.90
C PRO A 170 -14.98 4.00 -9.99
N PRO A 171 -15.04 5.32 -9.72
CA PRO A 171 -15.31 6.29 -10.76
C PRO A 171 -14.14 6.38 -11.76
N ALA A 172 -14.40 6.84 -12.98
CA ALA A 172 -13.39 6.90 -14.04
C ALA A 172 -12.21 7.85 -13.68
N ASP A 173 -12.46 8.87 -12.89
CA ASP A 173 -11.51 9.88 -12.43
C ASP A 173 -10.90 9.57 -11.05
N LEU A 174 -11.03 8.32 -10.58
CA LEU A 174 -10.60 7.90 -9.24
C LEU A 174 -9.20 8.37 -8.88
N VAL A 175 -8.22 8.08 -9.74
CA VAL A 175 -6.79 8.37 -9.48
C VAL A 175 -6.55 9.87 -9.32
N GLU A 176 -7.15 10.68 -10.20
CA GLU A 176 -7.02 12.13 -10.15
C GLU A 176 -7.63 12.69 -8.86
N ARG A 177 -8.83 12.23 -8.49
CA ARG A 177 -9.51 12.67 -7.27
C ARG A 177 -8.76 12.27 -6.00
N VAL A 178 -8.20 11.08 -5.95
CA VAL A 178 -7.34 10.65 -4.82
C VAL A 178 -6.10 11.56 -4.73
N ALA A 179 -5.44 11.80 -5.87
CA ALA A 179 -4.26 12.66 -5.90
C ALA A 179 -4.60 14.12 -5.54
N ASP A 180 -5.74 14.65 -6.00
CA ASP A 180 -6.21 15.99 -5.61
C ASP A 180 -6.44 16.06 -4.10
N ARG A 181 -7.07 15.04 -3.52
CA ARG A 181 -7.36 15.02 -2.10
C ARG A 181 -6.10 14.97 -1.24
N ILE A 182 -5.14 14.13 -1.62
CA ILE A 182 -3.82 14.08 -0.95
C ILE A 182 -3.11 15.44 -1.06
N ALA A 183 -3.06 16.03 -2.26
CA ALA A 183 -2.37 17.29 -2.50
C ALA A 183 -3.00 18.49 -1.75
N THR A 184 -4.29 18.41 -1.40
CA THR A 184 -5.00 19.46 -0.63
C THR A 184 -4.98 19.25 0.87
N THR A 185 -4.30 18.22 1.37
CA THR A 185 -4.07 18.01 2.81
C THR A 185 -2.97 18.96 3.28
N ASP A 186 -3.24 19.74 4.35
CA ASP A 186 -2.32 20.80 4.81
C ASP A 186 -1.09 20.23 5.56
N ALA A 187 -1.28 19.17 6.35
CA ALA A 187 -0.23 18.59 7.17
C ALA A 187 0.61 17.59 6.37
N ILE A 188 1.92 17.79 6.31
CA ILE A 188 2.86 16.92 5.56
C ILE A 188 2.83 15.49 6.12
N GLU A 189 2.76 15.31 7.43
CA GLU A 189 2.69 14.00 8.07
C GLU A 189 1.46 13.22 7.63
N GLU A 190 0.32 13.89 7.50
CA GLU A 190 -0.91 13.28 6.99
C GLU A 190 -0.82 12.96 5.50
N GLN A 191 -0.21 13.83 4.70
CA GLN A 191 0.07 13.56 3.30
C GLN A 191 0.93 12.30 3.14
N LEU A 192 1.99 12.16 3.95
CA LEU A 192 2.88 10.99 3.93
C LEU A 192 2.10 9.70 4.22
N VAL A 193 1.26 9.68 5.26
CA VAL A 193 0.41 8.53 5.59
C VAL A 193 -0.55 8.20 4.44
N GLN A 194 -1.21 9.20 3.87
CA GLN A 194 -2.15 9.02 2.76
C GLN A 194 -1.46 8.50 1.50
N ILE A 195 -0.25 8.97 1.19
CA ILE A 195 0.55 8.49 0.05
C ILE A 195 0.96 7.04 0.28
N GLU A 196 1.54 6.71 1.43
CA GLU A 196 1.98 5.34 1.73
C GLU A 196 0.81 4.37 1.69
N LEU A 197 -0.33 4.73 2.27
CA LEU A 197 -1.54 3.93 2.20
C LEU A 197 -2.03 3.79 0.75
N GLY A 198 -2.04 4.88 -0.03
CA GLY A 198 -2.40 4.86 -1.43
C GLY A 198 -1.49 3.95 -2.28
N MET A 199 -0.18 3.91 -1.96
CA MET A 199 0.76 3.01 -2.62
C MET A 199 0.52 1.55 -2.22
N LEU A 200 0.14 1.33 -0.98
CA LEU A 200 -0.11 0.01 -0.44
C LEU A 200 -1.40 -0.60 -1.00
N VAL A 201 -2.49 0.18 -1.00
CA VAL A 201 -3.81 -0.28 -1.47
C VAL A 201 -4.00 -0.11 -2.98
N GLY A 202 -3.23 0.75 -3.63
CA GLY A 202 -3.41 1.09 -5.04
C GLY A 202 -3.11 -0.05 -6.01
N GLY A 203 -2.31 -1.05 -5.62
CA GLY A 203 -1.96 -2.17 -6.49
C GLY A 203 -1.46 -1.69 -7.86
N SER A 204 -2.16 -2.10 -8.93
CA SER A 204 -1.84 -1.66 -10.31
C SER A 204 -2.10 -0.17 -10.58
N LEU A 205 -2.87 0.52 -9.73
CA LEU A 205 -3.11 1.97 -9.83
C LEU A 205 -2.03 2.80 -9.14
N ALA A 206 -1.23 2.21 -8.24
CA ALA A 206 -0.20 2.92 -7.48
C ALA A 206 0.76 3.76 -8.37
N PRO A 207 1.30 3.25 -9.50
CA PRO A 207 2.14 4.07 -10.39
C PRO A 207 1.40 5.28 -10.98
N LYS A 208 0.09 5.13 -11.27
CA LYS A 208 -0.73 6.22 -11.81
C LYS A 208 -1.00 7.29 -10.75
N VAL A 209 -1.22 6.88 -9.50
CA VAL A 209 -1.37 7.83 -8.37
C VAL A 209 -0.09 8.63 -8.17
N LEU A 210 1.08 7.97 -8.17
CA LEU A 210 2.37 8.66 -8.08
C LEU A 210 2.57 9.68 -9.19
N GLU A 211 2.26 9.30 -10.41
CA GLU A 211 2.38 10.21 -11.55
C GLU A 211 1.42 11.40 -11.43
N ALA A 212 0.20 11.16 -10.96
CA ALA A 212 -0.76 12.22 -10.70
C ALA A 212 -0.29 13.17 -9.58
N LEU A 213 0.35 12.67 -8.53
CA LEU A 213 0.95 13.47 -7.45
C LEU A 213 2.16 14.28 -7.93
N ARG A 214 3.02 13.69 -8.79
CA ARG A 214 4.14 14.43 -9.41
C ARG A 214 3.65 15.59 -10.24
N ARG A 215 2.61 15.41 -11.06
CA ARG A 215 2.01 16.51 -11.85
C ARG A 215 1.47 17.64 -10.98
N ARG A 216 1.16 17.38 -9.72
CA ARG A 216 0.75 18.37 -8.70
C ARG A 216 1.90 18.98 -7.93
N GLY A 217 3.15 18.70 -8.33
CA GLY A 217 4.33 19.28 -7.72
C GLY A 217 4.76 18.67 -6.39
N MET A 218 4.26 17.48 -6.04
CA MET A 218 4.54 16.82 -4.75
C MET A 218 5.85 16.02 -4.73
N HIS A 219 6.87 16.43 -5.51
CA HIS A 219 8.13 15.69 -5.62
C HIS A 219 8.84 15.52 -4.27
N ASP A 220 8.97 16.61 -3.50
CA ASP A 220 9.69 16.62 -2.24
C ASP A 220 9.01 15.76 -1.17
N VAL A 221 7.67 15.73 -1.18
CA VAL A 221 6.90 14.87 -0.27
C VAL A 221 7.05 13.40 -0.66
N LEU A 222 7.01 13.09 -1.96
CA LEU A 222 7.19 11.72 -2.44
C LEU A 222 8.58 11.16 -2.11
N GLU A 223 9.63 11.98 -2.13
CA GLU A 223 10.97 11.55 -1.72
C GLU A 223 11.09 11.21 -0.23
N GLN A 224 10.19 11.71 0.59
CA GLN A 224 10.13 11.40 2.03
C GLN A 224 9.39 10.08 2.31
N THR A 225 8.60 9.56 1.36
CA THR A 225 7.89 8.30 1.50
C THR A 225 8.81 7.09 1.26
N GLU A 226 8.55 5.97 1.93
CA GLU A 226 9.27 4.71 1.67
C GLU A 226 9.01 4.22 0.25
N SER A 227 7.74 4.23 -0.16
CA SER A 227 7.30 3.84 -1.50
C SER A 227 7.91 4.71 -2.59
N GLY A 228 7.99 6.03 -2.39
CA GLY A 228 8.61 6.96 -3.32
C GLY A 228 10.11 6.71 -3.47
N ARG A 229 10.83 6.50 -2.36
CA ARG A 229 12.26 6.15 -2.36
C ARG A 229 12.53 4.82 -3.05
N GLU A 230 11.73 3.80 -2.79
CA GLU A 230 11.86 2.49 -3.42
C GLU A 230 11.65 2.57 -4.94
N ILE A 231 10.64 3.31 -5.41
CA ILE A 231 10.40 3.52 -6.84
C ILE A 231 11.54 4.33 -7.48
N ALA A 232 12.02 5.38 -6.81
CA ALA A 232 13.16 6.16 -7.29
C ALA A 232 14.42 5.30 -7.42
N ARG A 233 14.66 4.40 -6.45
CA ARG A 233 15.75 3.41 -6.49
C ARG A 233 15.60 2.48 -7.70
N ARG A 234 14.44 1.86 -7.87
CA ARG A 234 14.17 0.95 -9.02
C ARG A 234 14.33 1.64 -10.37
N ASN A 235 13.78 2.85 -10.50
CA ASN A 235 13.91 3.62 -11.73
C ASN A 235 15.38 3.97 -12.04
N ARG A 236 16.17 4.30 -11.02
CA ARG A 236 17.60 4.56 -11.17
C ARG A 236 18.36 3.31 -11.60
N GLU A 237 18.09 2.17 -10.97
CA GLU A 237 18.66 0.87 -11.33
C GLU A 237 18.31 0.49 -12.78
N GLN A 238 17.03 0.60 -13.16
CA GLN A 238 16.58 0.34 -14.54
C GLN A 238 17.22 1.31 -15.55
N GLY A 239 17.28 2.60 -15.19
CA GLY A 239 17.94 3.60 -16.03
C GLY A 239 19.43 3.32 -16.23
N LEU A 240 20.11 2.84 -15.18
CA LEU A 240 21.53 2.45 -15.27
C LEU A 240 21.72 1.24 -16.19
N VAL A 241 20.90 0.20 -16.06
CA VAL A 241 20.92 -0.99 -16.93
C VAL A 241 20.68 -0.59 -18.39
N GLN A 242 19.60 0.15 -18.65
CA GLN A 242 19.29 0.62 -20.01
C GLN A 242 20.37 1.54 -20.58
N GLY A 243 20.96 2.40 -19.73
CA GLY A 243 22.08 3.25 -20.13
C GLY A 243 23.32 2.45 -20.51
N LEU A 244 23.62 1.41 -19.73
CA LEU A 244 24.75 0.50 -20.01
C LEU A 244 24.54 -0.28 -21.32
N GLU A 245 23.35 -0.87 -21.49
CA GLU A 245 23.00 -1.59 -22.73
C GLU A 245 23.10 -0.70 -23.97
N ARG A 246 22.54 0.53 -23.92
CA ARG A 246 22.69 1.50 -25.01
C ARG A 246 24.15 1.87 -25.24
N GLY A 247 24.93 2.10 -24.19
CA GLY A 247 26.35 2.39 -24.27
C GLY A 247 27.14 1.25 -24.93
N HIS A 248 26.81 0.00 -24.62
CA HIS A 248 27.42 -1.17 -25.26
C HIS A 248 27.11 -1.24 -26.77
N VAL A 249 25.86 -1.01 -27.16
CA VAL A 249 25.45 -1.01 -28.57
C VAL A 249 26.12 0.15 -29.34
N ASP A 250 26.11 1.33 -28.76
CA ASP A 250 26.73 2.52 -29.41
C ASP A 250 28.24 2.39 -29.50
N GLY A 251 28.89 1.87 -28.48
CA GLY A 251 30.32 1.53 -28.47
C GLY A 251 30.67 0.51 -29.56
N MET A 252 29.88 -0.59 -29.62
CA MET A 252 30.06 -1.62 -30.64
C MET A 252 29.84 -1.09 -32.06
N ARG A 253 28.78 -0.27 -32.26
CA ARG A 253 28.51 0.41 -33.55
C ARG A 253 29.71 1.29 -33.99
N THR A 254 30.23 2.07 -33.06
CA THR A 254 31.37 2.97 -33.32
C THR A 254 32.62 2.17 -33.70
N LEU A 255 32.90 1.08 -32.96
CA LEU A 255 34.04 0.22 -33.25
C LEU A 255 33.92 -0.47 -34.62
N LEU A 256 32.76 -1.04 -34.94
CA LEU A 256 32.49 -1.69 -36.22
C LEU A 256 32.64 -0.70 -37.38
N ARG A 257 32.08 0.50 -37.24
CA ARG A 257 32.23 1.57 -38.26
C ARG A 257 33.67 2.01 -38.47
N ALA A 258 34.42 2.15 -37.36
CA ALA A 258 35.83 2.52 -37.45
C ALA A 258 36.71 1.46 -38.12
N THR A 259 36.37 0.18 -37.92
CA THR A 259 37.16 -0.95 -38.40
C THR A 259 36.79 -1.38 -39.84
N PHE A 260 35.48 -1.37 -40.16
CA PHE A 260 34.97 -1.92 -41.42
C PHE A 260 34.26 -0.92 -42.33
N GLY A 261 34.11 0.34 -41.88
CA GLY A 261 33.30 1.35 -42.56
C GLY A 261 31.81 1.16 -42.39
N ASP A 262 31.01 1.91 -43.14
CA ASP A 262 29.55 1.77 -43.13
C ASP A 262 29.11 0.60 -44.03
N PHE A 263 28.19 -0.23 -43.50
CA PHE A 263 27.59 -1.35 -44.22
C PHE A 263 26.10 -1.52 -43.81
N ALA A 264 25.32 -2.21 -44.65
CA ALA A 264 23.85 -2.17 -44.58
C ALA A 264 23.23 -2.66 -43.24
N ASP A 265 23.84 -3.64 -42.57
CA ASP A 265 23.35 -4.25 -41.34
C ASP A 265 24.19 -3.85 -40.09
N LEU A 266 24.90 -2.71 -40.16
CA LEU A 266 25.77 -2.21 -39.09
C LEU A 266 25.05 -2.14 -37.72
N ASP A 267 23.87 -1.55 -37.67
CA ASP A 267 23.11 -1.35 -36.44
C ASP A 267 22.59 -2.66 -35.82
N ASP A 268 22.17 -3.60 -36.69
CA ASP A 268 21.71 -4.91 -36.26
C ASP A 268 22.84 -5.78 -35.75
N LEU A 269 23.96 -5.80 -36.45
CA LEU A 269 25.17 -6.51 -36.05
C LEU A 269 25.73 -5.92 -34.74
N ALA A 270 25.76 -4.60 -34.59
CA ALA A 270 26.23 -3.94 -33.37
C ALA A 270 25.37 -4.38 -32.14
N ARG A 271 24.05 -4.41 -32.31
CA ARG A 271 23.12 -4.87 -31.26
C ARG A 271 23.35 -6.35 -30.93
N GLN A 272 23.44 -7.19 -31.95
CA GLN A 272 23.65 -8.64 -31.75
C GLN A 272 24.98 -8.94 -31.06
N LEU A 273 26.05 -8.27 -31.37
CA LEU A 273 27.36 -8.46 -30.76
C LEU A 273 27.44 -7.91 -29.34
N ALA A 274 26.76 -6.77 -29.08
CA ALA A 274 26.69 -6.18 -27.76
C ALA A 274 25.89 -7.10 -26.81
N ASP A 275 24.76 -7.65 -27.25
CA ASP A 275 23.88 -8.50 -26.43
C ASP A 275 24.50 -9.89 -26.12
N ARG A 276 25.28 -10.48 -27.06
CA ARG A 276 25.87 -11.81 -26.86
C ARG A 276 27.06 -11.78 -25.89
N ASP A 277 28.09 -10.99 -26.19
CA ASP A 277 29.33 -10.85 -25.41
C ASP A 277 30.06 -9.57 -25.86
N HIS A 278 29.69 -8.45 -25.26
CA HIS A 278 30.25 -7.14 -25.62
C HIS A 278 31.78 -7.12 -25.59
N ASP A 279 32.37 -7.51 -24.45
CA ASP A 279 33.82 -7.44 -24.24
C ASP A 279 34.59 -8.50 -25.04
N GLY A 280 34.04 -9.68 -25.21
CA GLY A 280 34.60 -10.72 -26.05
C GLY A 280 34.61 -10.32 -27.51
N ASN A 281 33.54 -9.72 -27.99
CA ASN A 281 33.45 -9.26 -29.39
C ASN A 281 34.34 -8.07 -29.68
N ILE A 282 34.51 -7.13 -28.71
CA ILE A 282 35.53 -6.08 -28.85
C ILE A 282 36.93 -6.70 -29.05
N ARG A 283 37.30 -7.70 -28.21
CA ARG A 283 38.61 -8.36 -28.34
C ARG A 283 38.77 -9.07 -29.66
N ARG A 284 37.71 -9.73 -30.17
CA ARG A 284 37.72 -10.38 -31.49
C ARG A 284 37.95 -9.38 -32.62
N ILE A 285 37.27 -8.24 -32.60
CA ILE A 285 37.42 -7.17 -33.62
C ILE A 285 38.85 -6.58 -33.59
N VAL A 286 39.35 -6.27 -32.41
CA VAL A 286 40.70 -5.75 -32.23
C VAL A 286 41.77 -6.77 -32.64
N ALA A 287 41.50 -8.07 -32.47
CA ALA A 287 42.38 -9.15 -32.94
C ALA A 287 42.29 -9.41 -34.46
N GLY A 288 41.48 -8.64 -35.20
CA GLY A 288 41.41 -8.74 -36.66
C GLY A 288 40.36 -9.69 -37.21
N ALA A 289 39.31 -10.04 -36.40
CA ALA A 289 38.22 -10.84 -36.91
C ALA A 289 37.52 -10.17 -38.10
N THR A 290 37.13 -10.92 -39.10
CA THR A 290 36.43 -10.45 -40.30
C THR A 290 34.91 -10.28 -40.02
N LEU A 291 34.21 -9.48 -40.83
CA LEU A 291 32.75 -9.35 -40.75
C LEU A 291 32.01 -10.71 -40.87
N ALA A 292 32.52 -11.61 -41.67
CA ALA A 292 31.93 -12.95 -41.84
C ALA A 292 32.01 -13.78 -40.54
N GLU A 293 33.14 -13.72 -39.84
CA GLU A 293 33.34 -14.39 -38.55
C GLU A 293 32.54 -13.73 -37.39
N LEU A 294 32.21 -12.46 -37.47
CA LEU A 294 31.42 -11.77 -36.47
C LEU A 294 29.93 -12.02 -36.65
N ARG A 295 29.47 -12.39 -37.82
CA ARG A 295 28.07 -12.77 -38.13
C ARG A 295 27.75 -14.25 -37.85
N SER A 296 28.75 -15.07 -37.61
CA SER A 296 28.61 -16.46 -37.23
C SER A 296 28.39 -16.60 -35.71
#